data_360298019d89e57542121ba863de9bf2
#
_entry.id   360298019d89e57542121ba863de9bf2
#
_cell.length_a   1.000
_cell.length_b   1.000
_cell.length_c   1.000
_cell.angle_alpha   90.00
_cell.angle_beta   90.00
_cell.angle_gamma   90.00
#
_symmetry.space_group_name_H-M   'P 1'
#
loop_
_entity.id
_entity.type
_entity.pdbx_description
1 polymer ?
#
loop_
_entity_poly.entity_id
_entity_poly.type
_entity_poly.pdbx_seq_one_letter_code
_entity_poly.pdbx_strand_id
1 'polypeptide(L)'
;AENVGMVTGDSSVNKDAPIICCTAEILANIALREGPDADLGTVIMDEFHCYSDPQRGWAWQVPLLELPQAQFLLMSATLGDMTRIANELSELTNRDTVTVSSVQRPIPLHYYYVETPIQESLEELLATKQVPVYVVHFSQIEAIDRAQALMSINVCTREEKDRIAE
;
A
#
# COMPACT_ATOMS: atom_id res chain seq x y z
N ALA A 1 -23.25 0.87 5.25
CA ALA A 1 -23.00 -0.03 4.11
C ALA A 1 -23.56 0.54 2.79
N GLU A 2 -24.68 1.27 2.82
CA GLU A 2 -25.33 1.77 1.59
C GLU A 2 -24.55 2.86 0.84
N ASN A 3 -23.70 3.60 1.53
CA ASN A 3 -22.97 4.74 0.96
C ASN A 3 -21.57 4.38 0.45
N VAL A 4 -21.16 3.13 0.54
CA VAL A 4 -19.83 2.68 0.12
C VAL A 4 -19.96 1.52 -0.84
N GLY A 5 -19.25 1.63 -1.95
CA GLY A 5 -19.12 0.59 -2.97
C GLY A 5 -17.67 0.14 -3.15
N MET A 6 -17.50 -0.97 -3.83
CA MET A 6 -16.20 -1.52 -4.21
C MET A 6 -16.23 -1.97 -5.67
N VAL A 7 -15.20 -1.57 -6.42
CA VAL A 7 -15.02 -1.97 -7.81
C VAL A 7 -13.58 -2.42 -8.05
N THR A 8 -13.42 -3.66 -8.46
CA THR A 8 -12.13 -4.26 -8.84
C THR A 8 -12.25 -4.89 -10.23
N GLY A 9 -11.16 -5.44 -10.76
CA GLY A 9 -11.20 -6.16 -12.03
C GLY A 9 -12.16 -7.36 -12.05
N ASP A 10 -12.34 -8.00 -10.90
CA ASP A 10 -13.09 -9.26 -10.79
C ASP A 10 -14.42 -9.12 -10.03
N SER A 11 -14.66 -7.99 -9.37
CA SER A 11 -15.83 -7.82 -8.48
C SER A 11 -16.37 -6.39 -8.50
N SER A 12 -17.68 -6.27 -8.43
CA SER A 12 -18.36 -4.99 -8.29
C SER A 12 -19.52 -5.11 -7.31
N VAL A 13 -19.47 -4.33 -6.24
CA VAL A 13 -20.48 -4.27 -5.20
C VAL A 13 -20.88 -2.81 -4.99
N ASN A 14 -22.18 -2.50 -5.06
CA ASN A 14 -22.73 -1.17 -4.85
C ASN A 14 -21.99 -0.08 -5.64
N LYS A 15 -21.82 -0.32 -6.94
CA LYS A 15 -21.00 0.52 -7.85
C LYS A 15 -21.46 1.97 -8.02
N ASP A 16 -22.71 2.25 -7.68
CA ASP A 16 -23.33 3.58 -7.81
C ASP A 16 -23.36 4.32 -6.45
N ALA A 17 -22.62 3.83 -5.45
CA ALA A 17 -22.52 4.50 -4.16
C ALA A 17 -21.73 5.81 -4.26
N PRO A 18 -22.00 6.79 -3.38
CA PRO A 18 -21.28 8.06 -3.39
C PRO A 18 -19.80 7.95 -3.02
N ILE A 19 -19.39 6.87 -2.36
CA ILE A 19 -18.00 6.57 -2.06
C ILE A 19 -17.65 5.23 -2.69
N ILE A 20 -16.69 5.23 -3.61
CA ILE A 20 -16.22 4.03 -4.30
C ILE A 20 -14.77 3.72 -3.92
N CYS A 21 -14.55 2.53 -3.37
CA CYS A 21 -13.21 1.95 -3.21
C CYS A 21 -12.89 1.14 -4.46
N CYS A 22 -11.82 1.47 -5.15
CA CYS A 22 -11.45 0.77 -6.38
C CYS A 22 -9.92 0.64 -6.51
N THR A 23 -9.47 -0.22 -7.42
CA THR A 23 -8.06 -0.26 -7.79
C THR A 23 -7.71 0.95 -8.67
N ALA A 24 -6.42 1.32 -8.70
CA ALA A 24 -5.95 2.46 -9.47
C ALA A 24 -6.29 2.33 -10.97
N GLU A 25 -6.21 1.13 -11.51
CA GLU A 25 -6.55 0.84 -12.91
C GLU A 25 -8.03 1.12 -13.24
N ILE A 26 -8.94 0.87 -12.30
CA ILE A 26 -10.36 1.19 -12.47
C ILE A 26 -10.55 2.70 -12.56
N LEU A 27 -9.94 3.46 -11.65
CA LEU A 27 -9.98 4.92 -11.67
C LEU A 27 -9.38 5.48 -12.98
N ALA A 28 -8.22 4.96 -13.40
CA ALA A 28 -7.59 5.38 -14.65
C ALA A 28 -8.49 5.12 -15.88
N ASN A 29 -9.20 3.99 -15.91
CA ASN A 29 -10.15 3.70 -16.98
C ASN A 29 -11.37 4.64 -16.96
N ILE A 30 -11.86 5.03 -15.79
CA ILE A 30 -12.91 6.05 -15.65
C ILE A 30 -12.39 7.40 -16.17
N ALA A 31 -11.20 7.81 -15.76
CA ALA A 31 -10.56 9.04 -16.17
C ALA A 31 -10.39 9.12 -17.70
N LEU A 32 -9.90 8.05 -18.34
CA LEU A 32 -9.76 7.99 -19.80
C LEU A 32 -11.09 8.02 -20.55
N ARG A 33 -12.15 7.46 -19.98
CA ARG A 33 -13.45 7.38 -20.61
C ARG A 33 -14.26 8.66 -20.48
N GLU A 34 -14.22 9.29 -19.32
CA GLU A 34 -15.12 10.38 -18.93
C GLU A 34 -14.39 11.72 -18.82
N GLY A 35 -13.06 11.69 -18.52
CA GLY A 35 -12.25 12.89 -18.45
C GLY A 35 -12.80 13.96 -17.51
N PRO A 36 -12.79 15.25 -17.93
CA PRO A 36 -13.29 16.36 -17.13
C PRO A 36 -14.81 16.30 -16.83
N ASP A 37 -15.55 15.49 -17.57
CA ASP A 37 -17.01 15.32 -17.39
C ASP A 37 -17.34 14.24 -16.33
N ALA A 38 -16.32 13.54 -15.80
CA ALA A 38 -16.53 12.54 -14.76
C ALA A 38 -17.13 13.17 -13.49
N ASP A 39 -18.18 12.55 -12.98
CA ASP A 39 -18.86 12.96 -11.73
C ASP A 39 -18.03 12.52 -10.50
N LEU A 40 -16.84 13.09 -10.38
CA LEU A 40 -15.87 12.83 -9.32
C LEU A 40 -15.46 14.13 -8.63
N GLY A 41 -15.87 14.29 -7.37
CA GLY A 41 -15.49 15.47 -6.56
C GLY A 41 -14.14 15.33 -5.89
N THR A 42 -13.86 14.17 -5.30
CA THR A 42 -12.61 13.91 -4.57
C THR A 42 -12.04 12.55 -4.94
N VAL A 43 -10.75 12.52 -5.16
CA VAL A 43 -9.96 11.31 -5.45
C VAL A 43 -8.90 11.12 -4.37
N ILE A 44 -8.94 9.99 -3.69
CA ILE A 44 -7.96 9.61 -2.68
C ILE A 44 -7.09 8.49 -3.26
N MET A 45 -5.80 8.73 -3.40
CA MET A 45 -4.83 7.75 -3.88
C MET A 45 -3.89 7.35 -2.76
N ASP A 46 -4.05 6.13 -2.28
CA ASP A 46 -3.10 5.52 -1.37
C ASP A 46 -1.94 4.89 -2.13
N GLU A 47 -0.82 4.65 -1.42
CA GLU A 47 0.42 4.10 -1.98
C GLU A 47 0.89 4.86 -3.24
N PHE A 48 0.82 6.19 -3.20
CA PHE A 48 1.13 7.03 -4.35
C PHE A 48 2.57 6.87 -4.87
N HIS A 49 3.48 6.27 -4.10
CA HIS A 49 4.81 5.91 -4.60
C HIS A 49 4.77 4.96 -5.82
N CYS A 50 3.68 4.21 -6.00
CA CYS A 50 3.46 3.39 -7.20
C CYS A 50 3.38 4.21 -8.50
N TYR A 51 3.18 5.53 -8.40
CA TYR A 51 3.27 6.47 -9.53
C TYR A 51 4.54 6.30 -10.38
N SER A 52 5.66 5.95 -9.76
CA SER A 52 6.95 5.75 -10.45
C SER A 52 7.18 4.31 -10.94
N ASP A 53 6.23 3.40 -10.75
CA ASP A 53 6.36 2.02 -11.22
C ASP A 53 6.37 1.97 -12.75
N PRO A 54 7.40 1.34 -13.40
CA PRO A 54 7.52 1.31 -14.85
C PRO A 54 6.37 0.59 -15.57
N GLN A 55 5.69 -0.34 -14.91
CA GLN A 55 4.63 -1.15 -15.51
C GLN A 55 3.24 -0.64 -15.15
N ARG A 56 3.04 -0.19 -13.91
CA ARG A 56 1.72 0.15 -13.38
C ARG A 56 1.54 1.64 -13.07
N GLY A 57 2.62 2.44 -13.08
CA GLY A 57 2.57 3.85 -12.69
C GLY A 57 1.57 4.69 -13.46
N TRP A 58 1.26 4.31 -14.69
CA TRP A 58 0.24 4.95 -15.53
C TRP A 58 -1.14 5.03 -14.83
N ALA A 59 -1.47 4.02 -14.01
CA ALA A 59 -2.75 4.00 -13.31
C ALA A 59 -2.90 5.10 -12.24
N TRP A 60 -1.77 5.61 -11.70
CA TRP A 60 -1.73 6.77 -10.82
C TRP A 60 -1.56 8.09 -11.59
N GLN A 61 -0.88 8.06 -12.75
CA GLN A 61 -0.61 9.25 -13.54
C GLN A 61 -1.82 9.73 -14.32
N VAL A 62 -2.52 8.83 -14.99
CA VAL A 62 -3.66 9.15 -15.86
C VAL A 62 -4.76 9.93 -15.13
N PRO A 63 -5.24 9.54 -13.95
CA PRO A 63 -6.26 10.33 -13.25
C PRO A 63 -5.82 11.75 -12.89
N LEU A 64 -4.54 11.97 -12.60
CA LEU A 64 -4.02 13.32 -12.33
C LEU A 64 -4.11 14.22 -13.56
N LEU A 65 -3.91 13.65 -14.75
CA LEU A 65 -3.93 14.41 -16.02
C LEU A 65 -5.35 14.62 -16.54
N GLU A 66 -6.19 13.60 -16.43
CA GLU A 66 -7.51 13.57 -17.08
C GLU A 66 -8.66 14.10 -16.21
N LEU A 67 -8.43 14.25 -14.89
CA LEU A 67 -9.47 14.69 -13.94
C LEU A 67 -9.13 16.04 -13.27
N PRO A 68 -8.88 17.12 -14.02
CA PRO A 68 -8.45 18.40 -13.45
C PRO A 68 -9.52 19.03 -12.52
N GLN A 69 -10.78 18.65 -12.66
CA GLN A 69 -11.88 19.09 -11.80
C GLN A 69 -11.86 18.46 -10.41
N ALA A 70 -11.25 17.28 -10.24
CA ALA A 70 -11.24 16.57 -8.97
C ALA A 70 -10.29 17.19 -7.95
N GLN A 71 -10.62 17.07 -6.68
CA GLN A 71 -9.70 17.34 -5.58
C GLN A 71 -8.91 16.07 -5.24
N PHE A 72 -7.58 16.15 -5.26
CA PHE A 72 -6.72 15.02 -4.97
C PHE A 72 -6.21 15.02 -3.55
N LEU A 73 -6.22 13.84 -2.92
CA LEU A 73 -5.46 13.51 -1.71
C LEU A 73 -4.51 12.36 -2.06
N LEU A 74 -3.21 12.67 -2.12
CA LEU A 74 -2.16 11.70 -2.45
C LEU A 74 -1.44 11.28 -1.16
N MET A 75 -1.47 10.00 -0.83
CA MET A 75 -0.89 9.46 0.39
C MET A 75 0.21 8.47 0.08
N SER A 76 1.33 8.62 0.76
CA SER A 76 2.46 7.68 0.66
C SER A 76 3.37 7.77 1.86
N ALA A 77 3.97 6.64 2.22
CA ALA A 77 4.95 6.57 3.30
C ALA A 77 6.39 6.91 2.85
N THR A 78 6.69 6.83 1.55
CA THR A 78 8.06 6.80 1.02
C THR A 78 8.29 7.69 -0.20
N LEU A 79 7.58 8.78 -0.31
CA LEU A 79 7.84 9.77 -1.36
C LEU A 79 9.02 10.66 -0.96
N GLY A 80 9.91 10.88 -1.91
CA GLY A 80 10.99 11.85 -1.79
C GLY A 80 10.50 13.30 -1.93
N ASP A 81 11.28 14.15 -2.56
CA ASP A 81 10.88 15.54 -2.84
C ASP A 81 9.73 15.58 -3.86
N MET A 82 8.57 16.03 -3.41
CA MET A 82 7.35 16.13 -4.20
C MET A 82 7.09 17.53 -4.76
N THR A 83 8.03 18.45 -4.59
CA THR A 83 7.86 19.86 -4.98
C THR A 83 7.45 20.01 -6.45
N ARG A 84 8.07 19.25 -7.33
CA ARG A 84 7.76 19.27 -8.76
C ARG A 84 6.32 18.82 -9.04
N ILE A 85 5.92 17.66 -8.49
CA ILE A 85 4.57 17.12 -8.68
C ILE A 85 3.52 18.06 -8.08
N ALA A 86 3.79 18.63 -6.90
CA ALA A 86 2.90 19.59 -6.26
C ALA A 86 2.67 20.83 -7.13
N ASN A 87 3.72 21.39 -7.73
CA ASN A 87 3.62 22.53 -8.63
C ASN A 87 2.85 22.18 -9.91
N GLU A 88 3.21 21.08 -10.58
CA GLU A 88 2.52 20.62 -11.79
C GLU A 88 1.02 20.34 -11.52
N LEU A 89 0.71 19.75 -10.37
CA LEU A 89 -0.68 19.49 -9.98
C LEU A 89 -1.44 20.79 -9.70
N SER A 90 -0.80 21.77 -9.07
CA SER A 90 -1.41 23.09 -8.83
C SER A 90 -1.73 23.81 -10.14
N GLU A 91 -0.82 23.77 -11.10
CA GLU A 91 -1.04 24.34 -12.44
C GLU A 91 -2.18 23.64 -13.17
N LEU A 92 -2.19 22.31 -13.16
CA LEU A 92 -3.17 21.49 -13.87
C LEU A 92 -4.59 21.65 -13.32
N THR A 93 -4.73 21.67 -12.01
CA THR A 93 -6.04 21.76 -11.34
C THR A 93 -6.50 23.19 -11.06
N ASN A 94 -5.60 24.15 -11.25
CA ASN A 94 -5.79 25.56 -10.84
C ASN A 94 -6.17 25.69 -9.36
N ARG A 95 -5.58 24.86 -8.50
CA ARG A 95 -5.76 24.82 -7.05
C ARG A 95 -4.43 24.72 -6.35
N ASP A 96 -4.31 25.31 -5.18
CA ASP A 96 -3.10 25.20 -4.36
C ASP A 96 -2.91 23.75 -3.88
N THR A 97 -1.70 23.23 -4.06
CA THR A 97 -1.29 21.94 -3.53
C THR A 97 -0.46 22.14 -2.25
N VAL A 98 -0.89 21.50 -1.17
CA VAL A 98 -0.22 21.56 0.13
C VAL A 98 0.40 20.22 0.44
N THR A 99 1.71 20.22 0.74
CA THR A 99 2.42 19.03 1.20
C THR A 99 2.38 18.96 2.73
N VAL A 100 1.79 17.90 3.26
CA VAL A 100 1.78 17.61 4.69
C VAL A 100 2.76 16.48 4.96
N SER A 101 3.83 16.76 5.70
CA SER A 101 4.83 15.78 6.11
C SER A 101 5.00 15.81 7.63
N SER A 102 5.11 14.64 8.24
CA SER A 102 5.39 14.50 9.66
C SER A 102 6.64 13.65 9.86
N VAL A 103 7.60 14.17 10.58
CA VAL A 103 8.81 13.44 11.01
C VAL A 103 8.59 12.66 12.31
N GLN A 104 7.52 12.96 13.06
CA GLN A 104 7.20 12.23 14.29
C GLN A 104 6.38 10.99 13.98
N ARG A 105 6.98 9.84 14.17
CA ARG A 105 6.28 8.55 14.08
C ARG A 105 5.69 8.20 15.45
N PRO A 106 4.41 7.82 15.54
CA PRO A 106 3.82 7.35 16.79
C PRO A 106 4.50 6.05 17.30
N ILE A 107 5.03 5.25 16.38
CA ILE A 107 5.81 4.05 16.69
C ILE A 107 7.22 4.26 16.12
N PRO A 108 8.26 4.29 16.97
CA PRO A 108 9.62 4.43 16.49
C PRO A 108 10.06 3.20 15.68
N LEU A 109 10.87 3.43 14.64
CA LEU A 109 11.49 2.37 13.86
C LEU A 109 12.98 2.32 14.18
N HIS A 110 13.46 1.11 14.45
CA HIS A 110 14.88 0.81 14.61
C HIS A 110 15.30 -0.15 13.50
N TYR A 111 16.47 0.10 12.92
CA TYR A 111 16.99 -0.69 11.82
C TYR A 111 18.28 -1.39 12.29
N TYR A 112 18.36 -2.68 12.04
CA TYR A 112 19.54 -3.49 12.32
C TYR A 112 19.91 -4.28 11.07
N TYR A 113 21.20 -4.34 10.79
CA TYR A 113 21.74 -5.25 9.79
C TYR A 113 22.33 -6.45 10.51
N VAL A 114 21.89 -7.65 10.13
CA VAL A 114 22.26 -8.90 10.81
C VAL A 114 22.83 -9.86 9.76
N GLU A 115 23.99 -10.42 10.03
CA GLU A 115 24.67 -11.39 9.14
C GLU A 115 24.49 -12.84 9.59
N THR A 116 23.88 -13.07 10.75
CA THR A 116 23.56 -14.42 11.24
C THR A 116 22.50 -15.10 10.38
N PRO A 117 22.52 -16.43 10.26
CA PRO A 117 21.44 -17.15 9.59
C PRO A 117 20.08 -16.79 10.16
N ILE A 118 19.07 -16.69 9.29
CA ILE A 118 17.71 -16.30 9.68
C ILE A 118 17.13 -17.16 10.81
N GLN A 119 17.52 -18.42 10.87
CA GLN A 119 17.10 -19.35 11.89
C GLN A 119 17.58 -18.91 13.29
N GLU A 120 18.85 -18.59 13.42
CA GLU A 120 19.45 -18.11 14.67
C GLU A 120 18.87 -16.75 15.07
N SER A 121 18.66 -15.86 14.09
CA SER A 121 18.03 -14.55 14.33
C SER A 121 16.59 -14.69 14.85
N LEU A 122 15.82 -15.64 14.32
CA LEU A 122 14.46 -15.90 14.80
C LEU A 122 14.47 -16.49 16.21
N GLU A 123 15.37 -17.42 16.51
CA GLU A 123 15.52 -17.99 17.85
C GLU A 123 15.87 -16.89 18.88
N GLU A 124 16.76 -15.97 18.52
CA GLU A 124 17.13 -14.83 19.37
C GLU A 124 15.94 -13.90 19.61
N LEU A 125 15.20 -13.52 18.55
CA LEU A 125 14.02 -12.67 18.67
C LEU A 125 12.93 -13.30 19.54
N LEU A 126 12.72 -14.60 19.41
CA LEU A 126 11.79 -15.35 20.27
C LEU A 126 12.26 -15.39 21.73
N ALA A 127 13.54 -15.68 21.96
CA ALA A 127 14.12 -15.73 23.31
C ALA A 127 14.06 -14.37 24.01
N THR A 128 14.24 -13.28 23.27
CA THR A 128 14.17 -11.90 23.77
C THR A 128 12.76 -11.30 23.76
N LYS A 129 11.74 -12.09 23.39
CA LYS A 129 10.32 -11.68 23.33
C LYS A 129 10.06 -10.50 22.39
N GLN A 130 10.83 -10.38 21.32
CA GLN A 130 10.62 -9.40 20.24
C GLN A 130 9.68 -9.99 19.19
N VAL A 131 8.44 -10.25 19.59
CA VAL A 131 7.42 -10.91 18.79
C VAL A 131 6.16 -10.02 18.71
N PRO A 132 5.34 -10.14 17.67
CA PRO A 132 5.43 -11.04 16.51
C PRO A 132 6.51 -10.63 15.50
N VAL A 133 7.04 -11.62 14.75
CA VAL A 133 8.05 -11.41 13.71
C VAL A 133 7.42 -11.62 12.35
N TYR A 134 7.60 -10.66 11.43
CA TYR A 134 7.18 -10.77 10.05
C TYR A 134 8.41 -10.96 9.16
N VAL A 135 8.53 -12.14 8.57
CA VAL A 135 9.65 -12.50 7.68
C VAL A 135 9.26 -12.26 6.24
N VAL A 136 10.00 -11.42 5.53
CA VAL A 136 9.74 -11.05 4.15
C VAL A 136 10.82 -11.63 3.25
N HIS A 137 10.42 -12.21 2.12
CA HIS A 137 11.31 -12.67 1.07
C HIS A 137 11.02 -11.97 -0.25
N PHE A 138 12.00 -11.92 -1.13
CA PHE A 138 11.86 -11.25 -2.42
C PHE A 138 10.89 -12.00 -3.35
N SER A 139 10.81 -13.32 -3.25
CA SER A 139 9.92 -14.13 -4.08
C SER A 139 9.07 -15.10 -3.25
N GLN A 140 7.93 -15.53 -3.80
CA GLN A 140 7.07 -16.54 -3.20
C GLN A 140 7.79 -17.88 -3.03
N ILE A 141 8.63 -18.27 -4.00
CA ILE A 141 9.38 -19.52 -3.97
C ILE A 141 10.34 -19.52 -2.78
N GLU A 142 11.12 -18.44 -2.62
CA GLU A 142 12.03 -18.31 -1.46
C GLU A 142 11.28 -18.31 -0.13
N ALA A 143 10.11 -17.67 -0.06
CA ALA A 143 9.29 -17.67 1.13
C ALA A 143 8.83 -19.08 1.50
N ILE A 144 8.39 -19.88 0.53
CA ILE A 144 7.95 -21.26 0.72
C ILE A 144 9.13 -22.14 1.16
N ASP A 145 10.25 -22.09 0.43
CA ASP A 145 11.45 -22.89 0.76
C ASP A 145 11.96 -22.56 2.18
N ARG A 146 11.95 -21.28 2.52
CA ARG A 146 12.40 -20.85 3.84
C ARG A 146 11.42 -21.25 4.94
N ALA A 147 10.12 -21.15 4.69
CA ALA A 147 9.11 -21.61 5.63
C ALA A 147 9.25 -23.13 5.89
N GLN A 148 9.49 -23.92 4.87
CA GLN A 148 9.72 -25.36 5.00
C GLN A 148 11.00 -25.65 5.82
N ALA A 149 12.10 -24.93 5.54
CA ALA A 149 13.33 -25.08 6.30
C ALA A 149 13.15 -24.72 7.79
N LEU A 150 12.32 -23.73 8.10
CA LEU A 150 12.03 -23.30 9.46
C LEU A 150 11.10 -24.26 10.24
N MET A 151 10.42 -25.20 9.56
CA MET A 151 9.60 -26.22 10.24
C MET A 151 10.41 -27.12 11.19
N SER A 152 11.70 -27.21 11.03
CA SER A 152 12.59 -27.95 11.92
C SER A 152 12.82 -27.26 13.27
N ILE A 153 12.52 -25.97 13.37
CA ILE A 153 12.69 -25.20 14.61
C ILE A 153 11.51 -25.47 15.54
N ASN A 154 11.81 -25.83 16.79
CA ASN A 154 10.79 -26.04 17.78
C ASN A 154 10.57 -24.77 18.61
N VAL A 155 9.71 -23.87 18.13
CA VAL A 155 9.44 -22.56 18.75
C VAL A 155 8.16 -22.54 19.60
N CYS A 156 7.33 -23.57 19.52
CA CYS A 156 6.06 -23.65 20.23
C CYS A 156 6.10 -24.73 21.32
N THR A 157 5.46 -24.44 22.45
CA THR A 157 5.14 -25.44 23.47
C THR A 157 4.11 -26.44 22.92
N ARG A 158 3.93 -27.56 23.61
CA ARG A 158 2.95 -28.57 23.21
C ARG A 158 1.52 -28.00 23.21
N GLU A 159 1.19 -27.22 24.22
CA GLU A 159 -0.13 -26.56 24.33
C GLU A 159 -0.40 -25.57 23.20
N GLU A 160 0.63 -24.81 22.79
CA GLU A 160 0.52 -23.88 21.66
C GLU A 160 0.33 -24.63 20.33
N LYS A 161 1.02 -25.76 20.15
CA LYS A 161 0.84 -26.61 18.95
C LYS A 161 -0.57 -27.19 18.86
N ASP A 162 -1.10 -27.65 19.98
CA ASP A 162 -2.46 -28.18 20.04
C ASP A 162 -3.50 -27.09 19.69
N ARG A 163 -3.31 -25.84 20.17
CA ARG A 163 -4.15 -24.69 19.84
C ARG A 163 -4.06 -24.22 18.38
N ILE A 164 -2.92 -24.43 17.74
CA ILE A 164 -2.73 -24.08 16.30
C ILE A 164 -3.38 -25.13 15.41
N ALA A 165 -3.50 -26.38 15.89
CA ALA A 165 -4.07 -27.49 15.13
C ALA A 165 -5.62 -27.53 15.17
N GLU A 166 -6.27 -26.79 16.08
CA GLU A 166 -7.71 -26.57 16.16
C GLU A 166 -8.18 -25.54 15.10
#